data_bdf019a830e6ef3de51b636d19cbbfdc
#
_entry.id   bdf019a830e6ef3de51b636d19cbbfdc
#
_cell.length_a   1.000
_cell.length_b   1.000
_cell.length_c   1.000
_cell.angle_alpha   90.00
_cell.angle_beta   90.00
_cell.angle_gamma   90.00
#
_symmetry.space_group_name_H-M   'P 1'
#
loop_
_entity.id
_entity.type
_entity.pdbx_description
1 polymer ?
#
loop_
_entity_poly.entity_id
_entity_poly.type
_entity_poly.pdbx_seq_one_letter_code
_entity_poly.pdbx_strand_id
1 'polypeptide(L)'
;HFQEIREAIRSNSSELVSLDLDRAEEKNADIQEKIDNLYSIFEREIASYKVVMRQKKILPDYLKHAKENNKKLQEELERLMLTYIFDETYEADVRSFTSDISSVETAVLPTLENFDNQVKPFSELEKIFEKSLNTLSAVENGQVEVFENLRAIEKNEAKARDELDVYIDKLHVIKRYMEKRNLPGIPESFLSVFFSTSAQIEALMDELSRGRINIDAVMRLTETSKNAIEHLEETAYLVVQNATLTEQLLQYSNRYRSFEPAVQSSFEHALKLFEVDHDYDASLEEISYALETVEPGVTDRFVSSYEKTREQIRM
;
A
#
# COMPACT_ATOMS: atom_id res chain seq x y z
N HIS A 1 21.44 -50.79 18.70
CA HIS A 1 22.85 -50.51 18.33
C HIS A 1 23.87 -51.03 19.34
N PHE A 2 23.74 -50.80 20.66
CA PHE A 2 24.68 -51.36 21.66
C PHE A 2 24.69 -52.88 21.72
N GLN A 3 23.51 -53.51 21.60
CA GLN A 3 23.40 -54.98 21.55
C GLN A 3 24.03 -55.53 20.27
N GLU A 4 23.80 -54.90 19.14
CA GLU A 4 24.38 -55.30 17.86
C GLU A 4 25.92 -55.24 17.86
N ILE A 5 26.48 -54.14 18.42
CA ILE A 5 27.93 -54.01 18.58
C ILE A 5 28.48 -55.07 19.53
N ARG A 6 27.79 -55.34 20.66
CA ARG A 6 28.19 -56.36 21.61
C ARG A 6 28.17 -57.79 21.00
N GLU A 7 27.16 -58.09 20.17
CA GLU A 7 27.07 -59.34 19.45
C GLU A 7 28.13 -59.47 18.38
N ALA A 8 28.44 -58.41 17.66
CA ALA A 8 29.50 -58.32 16.66
C ALA A 8 30.88 -58.57 17.30
N ILE A 9 31.17 -57.95 18.46
CA ILE A 9 32.42 -58.17 19.22
C ILE A 9 32.54 -59.62 19.68
N ARG A 10 31.46 -60.24 20.21
CA ARG A 10 31.46 -61.63 20.62
C ARG A 10 31.72 -62.59 19.44
N SER A 11 31.07 -62.32 18.30
CA SER A 11 31.27 -63.09 17.08
C SER A 11 32.69 -63.00 16.57
N ASN A 12 33.29 -61.82 16.59
CA ASN A 12 34.70 -61.60 16.17
C ASN A 12 35.67 -62.32 17.12
N SER A 13 35.42 -62.30 18.43
CA SER A 13 36.23 -63.04 19.40
C SER A 13 36.20 -64.57 19.11
N SER A 14 35.09 -65.10 18.63
CA SER A 14 34.98 -66.46 18.21
C SER A 14 35.83 -66.82 16.98
N GLU A 15 35.91 -65.94 15.98
CA GLU A 15 36.74 -66.10 14.78
C GLU A 15 38.24 -66.07 15.11
N LEU A 16 38.65 -65.15 16.01
CA LEU A 16 40.02 -65.15 16.51
C LEU A 16 40.42 -66.44 17.21
N VAL A 17 39.53 -67.06 17.97
CA VAL A 17 39.77 -68.36 18.62
C VAL A 17 39.95 -69.46 17.59
N SER A 18 39.26 -69.39 16.45
CA SER A 18 39.36 -70.32 15.34
C SER A 18 40.54 -70.13 14.43
N LEU A 19 41.38 -69.06 14.64
CA LEU A 19 42.56 -68.65 13.83
C LEU A 19 42.18 -68.22 12.38
N ASP A 20 40.96 -67.81 12.12
CA ASP A 20 40.52 -67.20 10.85
C ASP A 20 40.77 -65.74 10.87
N LEU A 21 42.02 -65.31 10.59
CA LEU A 21 42.51 -63.97 10.73
C LEU A 21 41.87 -63.01 9.72
N ASP A 22 41.68 -63.44 8.47
CA ASP A 22 41.14 -62.60 7.40
C ASP A 22 39.68 -62.21 7.75
N ARG A 23 38.92 -63.14 8.23
CA ARG A 23 37.52 -62.94 8.65
C ARG A 23 37.38 -62.13 9.94
N ALA A 24 38.38 -62.25 10.82
CA ALA A 24 38.47 -61.41 12.02
C ALA A 24 38.81 -59.96 11.71
N GLU A 25 39.64 -59.67 10.70
CA GLU A 25 39.95 -58.32 10.23
C GLU A 25 38.72 -57.67 9.56
N GLU A 26 38.02 -58.36 8.70
CA GLU A 26 36.78 -57.89 8.08
C GLU A 26 35.70 -57.52 9.13
N LYS A 27 35.51 -58.39 10.15
CA LYS A 27 34.61 -58.11 11.27
C LYS A 27 35.08 -56.94 12.15
N ASN A 28 36.37 -56.74 12.32
CA ASN A 28 36.89 -55.58 13.03
C ASN A 28 36.58 -54.26 12.32
N ALA A 29 36.71 -54.22 10.98
CA ALA A 29 36.30 -53.07 10.20
C ALA A 29 34.81 -52.75 10.34
N ASP A 30 33.93 -53.76 10.27
CA ASP A 30 32.47 -53.59 10.49
C ASP A 30 32.15 -53.13 11.92
N ILE A 31 32.85 -53.61 12.93
CA ILE A 31 32.69 -53.16 14.32
C ILE A 31 33.12 -51.69 14.46
N GLN A 32 34.25 -51.31 13.85
CA GLN A 32 34.74 -49.91 13.87
C GLN A 32 33.75 -48.98 13.22
N GLU A 33 33.23 -49.34 12.05
CA GLU A 33 32.19 -48.54 11.37
C GLU A 33 30.93 -48.35 12.24
N LYS A 34 30.48 -49.40 12.91
CA LYS A 34 29.33 -49.33 13.84
C LYS A 34 29.62 -48.47 15.06
N ILE A 35 30.84 -48.48 15.58
CA ILE A 35 31.28 -47.59 16.67
C ILE A 35 31.29 -46.15 16.22
N ASP A 36 31.90 -45.84 15.06
CA ASP A 36 31.99 -44.49 14.52
C ASP A 36 30.59 -43.94 14.23
N ASN A 37 29.69 -44.73 13.68
CA ASN A 37 28.28 -44.34 13.52
C ASN A 37 27.59 -44.07 14.86
N LEU A 38 27.87 -44.83 15.89
CA LEU A 38 27.30 -44.60 17.22
C LEU A 38 27.84 -43.30 17.82
N TYR A 39 29.13 -43.00 17.68
CA TYR A 39 29.71 -41.74 18.11
C TYR A 39 29.08 -40.56 17.40
N SER A 40 28.90 -40.65 16.09
CA SER A 40 28.25 -39.58 15.29
C SER A 40 26.81 -39.33 15.77
N ILE A 41 26.04 -40.37 16.10
CA ILE A 41 24.70 -40.26 16.66
C ILE A 41 24.74 -39.54 18.02
N PHE A 42 25.67 -39.91 18.91
CA PHE A 42 25.81 -39.31 20.22
C PHE A 42 26.21 -37.82 20.13
N GLU A 43 27.17 -37.47 19.28
CA GLU A 43 27.57 -36.10 19.10
C GLU A 43 26.40 -35.22 18.61
N ARG A 44 25.62 -35.75 17.67
CA ARG A 44 24.43 -35.06 17.17
C ARG A 44 23.37 -34.87 18.27
N GLU A 45 23.09 -35.94 19.04
CA GLU A 45 22.12 -35.86 20.14
C GLU A 45 22.55 -34.92 21.26
N ILE A 46 23.87 -34.83 21.56
CA ILE A 46 24.42 -33.87 22.53
C ILE A 46 24.29 -32.44 22.00
N ALA A 47 24.53 -32.20 20.71
CA ALA A 47 24.35 -30.90 20.09
C ALA A 47 22.87 -30.48 20.15
N SER A 48 21.96 -31.36 19.73
CA SER A 48 20.52 -31.16 19.78
C SER A 48 20.01 -30.91 21.20
N TYR A 49 20.51 -31.64 22.19
CA TYR A 49 20.18 -31.40 23.59
C TYR A 49 20.46 -29.95 24.04
N LYS A 50 21.65 -29.41 23.68
CA LYS A 50 22.00 -28.03 24.03
C LYS A 50 21.05 -27.01 23.40
N VAL A 51 20.63 -27.24 22.16
CA VAL A 51 19.69 -26.38 21.44
C VAL A 51 18.31 -26.47 22.10
N VAL A 52 17.79 -27.68 22.30
CA VAL A 52 16.49 -27.95 22.93
C VAL A 52 16.40 -27.32 24.32
N MET A 53 17.48 -27.41 25.13
CA MET A 53 17.49 -26.79 26.47
C MET A 53 17.42 -25.26 26.46
N ARG A 54 17.90 -24.60 25.40
CA ARG A 54 17.72 -23.16 25.19
C ARG A 54 16.29 -22.86 24.73
N GLN A 55 15.81 -23.60 23.74
CA GLN A 55 14.47 -23.43 23.18
C GLN A 55 13.38 -23.69 24.23
N LYS A 56 13.54 -24.69 25.09
CA LYS A 56 12.66 -25.00 26.22
C LYS A 56 12.41 -23.78 27.13
N LYS A 57 13.42 -22.92 27.31
CA LYS A 57 13.31 -21.75 28.19
C LYS A 57 12.57 -20.59 27.55
N ILE A 58 12.73 -20.40 26.26
CA ILE A 58 12.16 -19.23 25.55
C ILE A 58 10.77 -19.49 24.99
N LEU A 59 10.49 -20.73 24.61
CA LEU A 59 9.26 -21.09 23.89
C LEU A 59 7.97 -20.78 24.65
N PRO A 60 7.88 -21.00 26.01
CA PRO A 60 6.70 -20.61 26.78
C PRO A 60 6.42 -19.11 26.76
N ASP A 61 7.47 -18.29 26.81
CA ASP A 61 7.35 -16.83 26.76
C ASP A 61 6.87 -16.36 25.39
N TYR A 62 7.46 -16.90 24.31
CA TYR A 62 6.98 -16.60 22.93
C TYR A 62 5.52 -16.99 22.75
N LEU A 63 5.13 -18.18 23.19
CA LEU A 63 3.74 -18.64 23.10
C LEU A 63 2.78 -17.73 23.89
N LYS A 64 3.19 -17.33 25.09
CA LYS A 64 2.43 -16.39 25.94
C LYS A 64 2.27 -15.03 25.25
N HIS A 65 3.36 -14.46 24.73
CA HIS A 65 3.31 -13.19 24.03
C HIS A 65 2.43 -13.24 22.77
N ALA A 66 2.57 -14.31 21.96
CA ALA A 66 1.73 -14.49 20.78
C ALA A 66 0.23 -14.53 21.14
N LYS A 67 -0.13 -15.24 22.22
CA LYS A 67 -1.52 -15.29 22.73
C LYS A 67 -2.03 -13.93 23.19
N GLU A 68 -1.22 -13.23 24.00
CA GLU A 68 -1.60 -11.92 24.53
C GLU A 68 -1.77 -10.88 23.41
N ASN A 69 -0.87 -10.90 22.43
CA ASN A 69 -0.96 -10.03 21.26
C ASN A 69 -2.20 -10.37 20.42
N ASN A 70 -2.46 -11.66 20.19
CA ASN A 70 -3.64 -12.06 19.43
C ASN A 70 -4.94 -11.63 20.10
N LYS A 71 -5.02 -11.74 21.43
CA LYS A 71 -6.17 -11.23 22.19
C LYS A 71 -6.36 -9.73 22.05
N LYS A 72 -5.27 -8.95 22.19
CA LYS A 72 -5.33 -7.49 22.03
C LYS A 72 -5.74 -7.10 20.61
N LEU A 73 -5.25 -7.84 19.62
CA LEU A 73 -5.58 -7.62 18.22
C LEU A 73 -7.06 -7.90 17.94
N GLN A 74 -7.60 -8.95 18.52
CA GLN A 74 -9.03 -9.26 18.44
C GLN A 74 -9.88 -8.18 19.10
N GLU A 75 -9.52 -7.74 20.31
CA GLU A 75 -10.22 -6.66 21.05
C GLU A 75 -10.21 -5.35 20.26
N GLU A 76 -9.08 -5.01 19.61
CA GLU A 76 -8.94 -3.81 18.78
C GLU A 76 -9.75 -3.91 17.49
N LEU A 77 -9.74 -5.07 16.84
CA LEU A 77 -10.55 -5.30 15.65
C LEU A 77 -12.05 -5.18 15.96
N GLU A 78 -12.51 -5.81 17.05
CA GLU A 78 -13.91 -5.71 17.51
C GLU A 78 -14.30 -4.26 17.80
N ARG A 79 -13.43 -3.48 18.43
CA ARG A 79 -13.64 -2.05 18.70
C ARG A 79 -13.81 -1.24 17.41
N LEU A 80 -12.91 -1.44 16.45
CA LEU A 80 -12.93 -0.71 15.18
C LEU A 80 -14.13 -1.12 14.30
N MET A 81 -14.56 -2.38 14.34
CA MET A 81 -15.72 -2.87 13.60
C MET A 81 -17.04 -2.19 13.99
N LEU A 82 -17.11 -1.54 15.15
CA LEU A 82 -18.27 -0.73 15.54
C LEU A 82 -18.39 0.55 14.71
N THR A 83 -17.27 1.11 14.29
CA THR A 83 -17.19 2.41 13.59
C THR A 83 -16.88 2.25 12.10
N TYR A 84 -16.12 1.20 11.74
CA TYR A 84 -15.65 1.00 10.36
C TYR A 84 -16.20 -0.27 9.74
N ILE A 85 -16.19 -0.30 8.42
CA ILE A 85 -16.41 -1.49 7.60
C ILE A 85 -15.06 -1.89 7.04
N PHE A 86 -14.63 -3.11 7.33
CA PHE A 86 -13.38 -3.69 6.83
C PHE A 86 -13.65 -4.75 5.78
N ASP A 87 -12.62 -5.06 5.01
CA ASP A 87 -12.54 -6.29 4.26
C ASP A 87 -12.41 -7.48 5.25
N GLU A 88 -12.96 -8.64 4.90
CA GLU A 88 -12.92 -9.88 5.71
C GLU A 88 -11.48 -10.40 5.96
N THR A 89 -10.48 -9.83 5.28
CA THR A 89 -9.08 -10.22 5.39
C THR A 89 -8.54 -10.13 6.82
N TYR A 90 -8.82 -9.05 7.55
CA TYR A 90 -8.34 -8.89 8.94
C TYR A 90 -8.89 -9.93 9.90
N GLU A 91 -10.17 -10.30 9.75
CA GLU A 91 -10.76 -11.39 10.56
C GLU A 91 -10.15 -12.75 10.19
N ALA A 92 -9.88 -12.98 8.92
CA ALA A 92 -9.25 -14.21 8.44
C ALA A 92 -7.83 -14.35 8.99
N ASP A 93 -7.05 -13.25 9.00
CA ASP A 93 -5.70 -13.21 9.55
C ASP A 93 -5.69 -13.53 11.05
N VAL A 94 -6.54 -12.87 11.84
CA VAL A 94 -6.66 -13.13 13.28
C VAL A 94 -7.08 -14.57 13.58
N ARG A 95 -7.97 -15.15 12.78
CA ARG A 95 -8.34 -16.56 12.88
C ARG A 95 -7.19 -17.49 12.52
N SER A 96 -6.41 -17.17 11.50
CA SER A 96 -5.21 -17.92 11.12
C SER A 96 -4.18 -17.90 12.26
N PHE A 97 -3.88 -16.73 12.83
CA PHE A 97 -2.98 -16.62 13.98
C PHE A 97 -3.46 -17.46 15.16
N THR A 98 -4.77 -17.48 15.45
CA THR A 98 -5.36 -18.30 16.50
C THR A 98 -5.12 -19.79 16.24
N SER A 99 -5.30 -20.23 15.00
CA SER A 99 -5.09 -21.62 14.59
C SER A 99 -3.62 -22.03 14.71
N ASP A 100 -2.70 -21.18 14.24
CA ASP A 100 -1.27 -21.44 14.29
C ASP A 100 -0.74 -21.50 15.73
N ILE A 101 -1.16 -20.57 16.58
CA ILE A 101 -0.84 -20.56 18.02
C ILE A 101 -1.36 -21.85 18.68
N SER A 102 -2.59 -22.27 18.39
CA SER A 102 -3.18 -23.50 18.95
C SER A 102 -2.45 -24.76 18.46
N SER A 103 -2.02 -24.76 17.20
CA SER A 103 -1.22 -25.86 16.63
C SER A 103 0.13 -26.00 17.34
N VAL A 104 0.82 -24.87 17.56
CA VAL A 104 2.08 -24.85 18.30
C VAL A 104 1.86 -25.28 19.75
N GLU A 105 0.83 -24.78 20.41
CA GLU A 105 0.49 -25.17 21.78
C GLU A 105 0.30 -26.69 21.92
N THR A 106 -0.48 -27.28 21.02
CA THR A 106 -0.76 -28.72 21.01
C THR A 106 0.51 -29.52 20.76
N ALA A 107 1.43 -29.04 19.94
CA ALA A 107 2.69 -29.73 19.64
C ALA A 107 3.71 -29.64 20.77
N VAL A 108 3.73 -28.53 21.52
CA VAL A 108 4.82 -28.16 22.44
C VAL A 108 4.47 -28.42 23.90
N LEU A 109 3.24 -28.13 24.36
CA LEU A 109 2.90 -28.24 25.79
C LEU A 109 3.08 -29.63 26.35
N PRO A 110 2.62 -30.72 25.70
CA PRO A 110 2.80 -32.10 26.24
C PRO A 110 4.28 -32.46 26.36
N THR A 111 5.11 -31.92 25.46
CA THR A 111 6.56 -32.18 25.46
C THR A 111 7.25 -31.36 26.57
N LEU A 112 6.82 -30.13 26.84
CA LEU A 112 7.38 -29.31 27.93
C LEU A 112 6.99 -29.85 29.31
N GLU A 113 5.75 -30.30 29.50
CA GLU A 113 5.21 -30.81 30.76
C GLU A 113 5.88 -32.15 31.16
N ASN A 114 6.17 -33.01 30.17
CA ASN A 114 6.77 -34.31 30.40
C ASN A 114 8.24 -34.40 29.96
N PHE A 115 8.93 -33.27 29.92
CA PHE A 115 10.27 -33.16 29.33
C PHE A 115 11.28 -34.15 29.98
N ASP A 116 11.24 -34.34 31.27
CA ASP A 116 12.18 -35.20 31.99
C ASP A 116 11.93 -36.70 31.77
N ASN A 117 10.74 -37.07 31.27
CA ASN A 117 10.34 -38.43 30.94
C ASN A 117 10.28 -38.73 29.42
N GLN A 118 10.94 -37.87 28.61
CA GLN A 118 10.89 -38.00 27.15
C GLN A 118 11.60 -39.23 26.66
N VAL A 119 10.93 -39.97 25.77
CA VAL A 119 11.48 -41.13 25.06
C VAL A 119 12.03 -40.74 23.68
N LYS A 120 11.62 -39.58 23.15
CA LYS A 120 12.03 -39.14 21.83
C LYS A 120 13.47 -38.65 21.82
N PRO A 121 14.23 -38.89 20.72
CA PRO A 121 15.56 -38.29 20.51
C PRO A 121 15.54 -36.78 20.58
N PHE A 122 16.60 -36.16 21.11
CA PHE A 122 16.69 -34.69 21.15
C PHE A 122 16.74 -34.04 19.77
N SER A 123 17.27 -34.72 18.78
CA SER A 123 17.25 -34.30 17.38
C SER A 123 15.82 -34.23 16.79
N GLU A 124 14.89 -34.99 17.28
CA GLU A 124 13.46 -34.88 16.89
C GLU A 124 12.78 -33.73 17.63
N LEU A 125 13.08 -33.58 18.92
CA LEU A 125 12.57 -32.47 19.72
C LEU A 125 13.06 -31.10 19.20
N GLU A 126 14.32 -31.01 18.79
CA GLU A 126 14.89 -29.84 18.16
C GLU A 126 14.07 -29.38 16.95
N LYS A 127 13.73 -30.30 16.05
CA LYS A 127 12.92 -30.01 14.86
C LYS A 127 11.51 -29.50 15.22
N ILE A 128 10.89 -30.11 16.26
CA ILE A 128 9.56 -29.67 16.73
C ILE A 128 9.63 -28.27 17.30
N PHE A 129 10.63 -28.00 18.16
CA PHE A 129 10.76 -26.69 18.80
C PHE A 129 11.18 -25.61 17.82
N GLU A 130 12.10 -25.91 16.89
CA GLU A 130 12.50 -25.01 15.83
C GLU A 130 11.31 -24.63 14.92
N LYS A 131 10.56 -25.62 14.46
CA LYS A 131 9.34 -25.38 13.68
C LYS A 131 8.34 -24.51 14.45
N SER A 132 8.16 -24.78 15.73
CA SER A 132 7.25 -24.03 16.59
C SER A 132 7.69 -22.58 16.78
N LEU A 133 8.99 -22.33 17.01
CA LEU A 133 9.54 -20.98 17.10
C LEU A 133 9.41 -20.22 15.79
N ASN A 134 9.68 -20.87 14.65
CA ASN A 134 9.52 -20.26 13.33
C ASN A 134 8.06 -19.88 13.06
N THR A 135 7.11 -20.77 13.43
CA THR A 135 5.68 -20.47 13.33
C THR A 135 5.29 -19.29 14.22
N LEU A 136 5.72 -19.26 15.49
CA LEU A 136 5.43 -18.15 16.41
C LEU A 136 6.04 -16.83 15.93
N SER A 137 7.25 -16.86 15.39
CA SER A 137 7.88 -15.67 14.81
C SER A 137 7.13 -15.15 13.57
N ALA A 138 6.63 -16.04 12.73
CA ALA A 138 5.79 -15.65 11.59
C ALA A 138 4.46 -15.04 12.06
N VAL A 139 3.83 -15.62 13.08
CA VAL A 139 2.62 -15.08 13.71
C VAL A 139 2.88 -13.71 14.30
N GLU A 140 3.96 -13.51 15.05
CA GLU A 140 4.31 -12.24 15.67
C GLU A 140 4.50 -11.14 14.61
N ASN A 141 5.22 -11.44 13.54
CA ASN A 141 5.41 -10.50 12.42
C ASN A 141 4.07 -10.13 11.75
N GLY A 142 3.21 -11.12 11.49
CA GLY A 142 1.88 -10.87 10.94
C GLY A 142 0.98 -10.07 11.89
N GLN A 143 1.04 -10.34 13.19
CA GLN A 143 0.31 -9.57 14.21
C GLN A 143 0.75 -8.09 14.24
N VAL A 144 2.05 -7.82 14.14
CA VAL A 144 2.59 -6.45 14.07
C VAL A 144 2.06 -5.73 12.83
N GLU A 145 2.11 -6.37 11.66
CA GLU A 145 1.60 -5.80 10.41
C GLU A 145 0.11 -5.45 10.50
N VAL A 146 -0.71 -6.37 11.01
CA VAL A 146 -2.15 -6.12 11.19
C VAL A 146 -2.39 -4.99 12.20
N PHE A 147 -1.64 -4.92 13.31
CA PHE A 147 -1.75 -3.82 14.26
C PHE A 147 -1.42 -2.46 13.64
N GLU A 148 -0.37 -2.38 12.83
CA GLU A 148 0.01 -1.15 12.14
C GLU A 148 -1.08 -0.72 11.15
N ASN A 149 -1.65 -1.66 10.41
CA ASN A 149 -2.76 -1.41 9.49
C ASN A 149 -4.02 -0.92 10.22
N LEU A 150 -4.40 -1.57 11.34
CA LEU A 150 -5.54 -1.14 12.14
C LEU A 150 -5.36 0.27 12.72
N ARG A 151 -4.16 0.61 13.20
CA ARG A 151 -3.83 1.96 13.69
C ARG A 151 -3.84 3.01 12.58
N ALA A 152 -3.49 2.62 11.37
CA ALA A 152 -3.52 3.53 10.23
C ALA A 152 -4.94 3.95 9.84
N ILE A 153 -5.97 3.18 10.17
CA ILE A 153 -7.37 3.44 9.81
C ILE A 153 -7.85 4.77 10.39
N GLU A 154 -7.75 4.97 11.71
CA GLU A 154 -8.17 6.21 12.36
C GLU A 154 -7.36 7.42 11.89
N LYS A 155 -6.06 7.20 11.64
CA LYS A 155 -5.19 8.25 11.08
C LYS A 155 -5.59 8.62 9.65
N ASN A 156 -5.94 7.63 8.84
CA ASN A 156 -6.38 7.85 7.46
C ASN A 156 -7.73 8.57 7.40
N GLU A 157 -8.67 8.21 8.30
CA GLU A 157 -9.93 8.96 8.43
C GLU A 157 -9.69 10.42 8.81
N ALA A 158 -8.89 10.67 9.84
CA ALA A 158 -8.57 12.04 10.27
C ALA A 158 -7.94 12.85 9.13
N LYS A 159 -6.98 12.25 8.42
CA LYS A 159 -6.38 12.89 7.24
C LYS A 159 -7.38 13.18 6.14
N ALA A 160 -8.31 12.25 5.86
CA ALA A 160 -9.33 12.44 4.84
C ALA A 160 -10.30 13.58 5.22
N ARG A 161 -10.61 13.77 6.50
CA ARG A 161 -11.41 14.91 6.98
C ARG A 161 -10.70 16.23 6.80
N ASP A 162 -9.41 16.30 7.16
CA ASP A 162 -8.59 17.49 6.95
C ASP A 162 -8.50 17.85 5.46
N GLU A 163 -8.31 16.85 4.60
CA GLU A 163 -8.27 17.04 3.14
C GLU A 163 -9.63 17.46 2.57
N LEU A 164 -10.73 16.93 3.08
CA LEU A 164 -12.09 17.35 2.69
C LEU A 164 -12.31 18.84 2.94
N ASP A 165 -11.92 19.35 4.11
CA ASP A 165 -12.03 20.79 4.44
C ASP A 165 -11.21 21.64 3.45
N VAL A 166 -10.00 21.18 3.10
CA VAL A 166 -9.18 21.85 2.08
C VAL A 166 -9.85 21.84 0.70
N TYR A 167 -10.49 20.74 0.30
CA TYR A 167 -11.16 20.65 -1.01
C TYR A 167 -12.39 21.56 -1.07
N ILE A 168 -13.16 21.65 0.00
CA ILE A 168 -14.30 22.57 0.10
C ILE A 168 -13.84 24.02 -0.01
N ASP A 169 -12.76 24.40 0.70
CA ASP A 169 -12.18 25.74 0.64
C ASP A 169 -11.67 26.06 -0.77
N LYS A 170 -10.97 25.14 -1.41
CA LYS A 170 -10.51 25.30 -2.80
C LYS A 170 -11.68 25.50 -3.76
N LEU A 171 -12.74 24.70 -3.64
CA LEU A 171 -13.94 24.85 -4.47
C LEU A 171 -14.52 26.27 -4.35
N HIS A 172 -14.61 26.80 -3.13
CA HIS A 172 -15.06 28.18 -2.89
C HIS A 172 -14.11 29.23 -3.46
N VAL A 173 -12.80 28.99 -3.39
CA VAL A 173 -11.78 29.89 -3.97
C VAL A 173 -11.91 29.91 -5.49
N ILE A 174 -12.03 28.75 -6.14
CA ILE A 174 -12.18 28.65 -7.60
C ILE A 174 -13.47 29.36 -8.05
N LYS A 175 -14.59 29.12 -7.37
CA LYS A 175 -15.85 29.79 -7.65
C LYS A 175 -15.70 31.32 -7.60
N ARG A 176 -15.13 31.85 -6.51
CA ARG A 176 -14.88 33.30 -6.37
C ARG A 176 -13.88 33.83 -7.40
N TYR A 177 -12.89 33.04 -7.80
CA TYR A 177 -11.96 33.38 -8.84
C TYR A 177 -12.66 33.61 -10.18
N MET A 178 -13.56 32.72 -10.57
CA MET A 178 -14.37 32.82 -11.78
C MET A 178 -15.32 34.05 -11.73
N GLU A 179 -16.05 34.22 -10.62
CA GLU A 179 -17.00 35.33 -10.45
C GLU A 179 -16.35 36.71 -10.54
N LYS A 180 -15.08 36.85 -10.13
CA LYS A 180 -14.36 38.13 -10.15
C LYS A 180 -13.80 38.56 -11.53
N ARG A 181 -13.88 37.69 -12.54
CA ARG A 181 -13.21 37.90 -13.83
C ARG A 181 -14.03 38.67 -14.87
N ASN A 182 -15.23 39.10 -14.55
CA ASN A 182 -16.11 39.83 -15.48
C ASN A 182 -16.21 39.18 -16.87
N LEU A 183 -16.25 37.84 -16.90
CA LEU A 183 -16.44 37.13 -18.14
C LEU A 183 -17.86 37.37 -18.68
N PRO A 184 -18.09 37.44 -20.00
CA PRO A 184 -19.44 37.53 -20.58
C PRO A 184 -20.39 36.45 -20.11
N GLY A 185 -19.85 35.25 -19.87
CA GLY A 185 -20.57 34.11 -19.29
C GLY A 185 -19.59 33.01 -18.80
N ILE A 186 -20.12 32.00 -18.18
CA ILE A 186 -19.34 30.83 -17.71
C ILE A 186 -19.49 29.72 -18.75
N PRO A 187 -18.38 29.15 -19.29
CA PRO A 187 -18.45 28.05 -20.25
C PRO A 187 -19.19 26.83 -19.69
N GLU A 188 -19.99 26.16 -20.50
CA GLU A 188 -20.70 24.94 -20.10
C GLU A 188 -19.74 23.80 -19.75
N SER A 189 -18.61 23.74 -20.44
CA SER A 189 -17.51 22.79 -20.17
C SER A 189 -16.97 22.96 -18.74
N PHE A 190 -16.73 24.20 -18.29
CA PHE A 190 -16.32 24.49 -16.92
C PHE A 190 -17.40 24.13 -15.90
N LEU A 191 -18.66 24.48 -16.16
CA LEU A 191 -19.78 24.14 -15.27
C LEU A 191 -19.90 22.61 -15.10
N SER A 192 -19.75 21.85 -16.16
CA SER A 192 -19.76 20.39 -16.11
C SER A 192 -18.67 19.84 -15.19
N VAL A 193 -17.43 20.31 -15.33
CA VAL A 193 -16.30 19.92 -14.46
C VAL A 193 -16.55 20.35 -13.01
N PHE A 194 -17.07 21.56 -12.80
CA PHE A 194 -17.38 22.09 -11.47
C PHE A 194 -18.42 21.23 -10.74
N PHE A 195 -19.53 20.91 -11.40
CA PHE A 195 -20.59 20.07 -10.82
C PHE A 195 -20.11 18.62 -10.58
N SER A 196 -19.33 18.06 -11.49
CA SER A 196 -18.75 16.73 -11.31
C SER A 196 -17.81 16.71 -10.10
N THR A 197 -16.95 17.71 -9.95
CA THR A 197 -16.02 17.83 -8.81
C THR A 197 -16.79 18.02 -7.50
N SER A 198 -17.82 18.88 -7.50
CA SER A 198 -18.70 19.06 -6.32
C SER A 198 -19.35 17.76 -5.88
N ALA A 199 -19.87 16.97 -6.83
CA ALA A 199 -20.50 15.68 -6.54
C ALA A 199 -19.50 14.65 -5.96
N GLN A 200 -18.24 14.67 -6.39
CA GLN A 200 -17.20 13.79 -5.81
C GLN A 200 -16.85 14.19 -4.38
N ILE A 201 -16.77 15.50 -4.09
CA ILE A 201 -16.52 16.01 -2.73
C ILE A 201 -17.71 15.69 -1.81
N GLU A 202 -18.94 15.85 -2.31
CA GLU A 202 -20.15 15.47 -1.57
C GLU A 202 -20.18 13.97 -1.26
N ALA A 203 -19.78 13.12 -2.21
CA ALA A 203 -19.69 11.67 -1.98
C ALA A 203 -18.68 11.31 -0.90
N LEU A 204 -17.53 12.01 -0.82
CA LEU A 204 -16.54 11.85 0.25
C LEU A 204 -17.12 12.30 1.60
N MET A 205 -17.79 13.45 1.62
CA MET A 205 -18.44 13.98 2.84
C MET A 205 -19.52 13.03 3.34
N ASP A 206 -20.34 12.48 2.45
CA ASP A 206 -21.40 11.52 2.78
C ASP A 206 -20.81 10.24 3.37
N GLU A 207 -19.73 9.69 2.77
CA GLU A 207 -19.09 8.48 3.28
C GLU A 207 -18.50 8.70 4.68
N LEU A 208 -17.83 9.85 4.91
CA LEU A 208 -17.26 10.23 6.23
C LEU A 208 -18.34 10.55 7.29
N SER A 209 -19.59 10.79 6.87
CA SER A 209 -20.74 11.09 7.74
C SER A 209 -21.54 9.85 8.12
N ARG A 210 -21.22 8.68 7.56
CA ARG A 210 -21.96 7.44 7.84
C ARG A 210 -21.72 6.96 9.26
N GLY A 211 -22.70 6.28 9.84
CA GLY A 211 -22.57 5.65 11.16
C GLY A 211 -21.53 4.52 11.20
N ARG A 212 -21.24 3.90 10.04
CA ARG A 212 -20.12 3.00 9.82
C ARG A 212 -19.42 3.38 8.53
N ILE A 213 -18.15 3.72 8.63
CA ILE A 213 -17.34 4.28 7.56
C ILE A 213 -16.63 3.15 6.81
N ASN A 214 -16.74 3.13 5.48
CA ASN A 214 -15.91 2.25 4.66
C ASN A 214 -14.58 2.96 4.35
N ILE A 215 -13.51 2.57 5.06
CA ILE A 215 -12.22 3.26 4.95
C ILE A 215 -11.60 3.15 3.55
N ASP A 216 -11.79 2.03 2.85
CA ASP A 216 -11.28 1.86 1.49
C ASP A 216 -12.03 2.75 0.50
N ALA A 217 -13.33 2.93 0.70
CA ALA A 217 -14.13 3.89 -0.07
C ALA A 217 -13.68 5.33 0.21
N VAL A 218 -13.45 5.69 1.48
CA VAL A 218 -12.91 7.01 1.87
C VAL A 218 -11.59 7.29 1.20
N MET A 219 -10.63 6.37 1.26
CA MET A 219 -9.30 6.56 0.65
C MET A 219 -9.41 6.76 -0.88
N ARG A 220 -10.24 5.98 -1.56
CA ARG A 220 -10.48 6.15 -3.01
C ARG A 220 -11.15 7.48 -3.33
N LEU A 221 -12.18 7.86 -2.56
CA LEU A 221 -12.89 9.12 -2.76
C LEU A 221 -11.99 10.32 -2.48
N THR A 222 -11.10 10.25 -1.50
CA THR A 222 -10.11 11.29 -1.21
C THR A 222 -9.18 11.50 -2.39
N GLU A 223 -8.62 10.45 -2.96
CA GLU A 223 -7.73 10.54 -4.12
C GLU A 223 -8.46 11.03 -5.38
N THR A 224 -9.69 10.56 -5.63
CA THR A 224 -10.47 11.02 -6.78
C THR A 224 -10.88 12.48 -6.62
N SER A 225 -11.24 12.93 -5.41
CA SER A 225 -11.57 14.34 -5.12
C SER A 225 -10.36 15.24 -5.29
N LYS A 226 -9.17 14.79 -4.86
CA LYS A 226 -7.92 15.52 -5.09
C LYS A 226 -7.67 15.76 -6.58
N ASN A 227 -7.71 14.71 -7.38
CA ASN A 227 -7.48 14.80 -8.81
C ASN A 227 -8.54 15.69 -9.50
N ALA A 228 -9.80 15.62 -9.05
CA ALA A 228 -10.87 16.45 -9.59
C ALA A 228 -10.69 17.94 -9.26
N ILE A 229 -10.26 18.28 -8.05
CA ILE A 229 -9.97 19.66 -7.66
C ILE A 229 -8.77 20.21 -8.44
N GLU A 230 -7.71 19.44 -8.62
CA GLU A 230 -6.55 19.84 -9.40
C GLU A 230 -6.94 20.11 -10.87
N HIS A 231 -7.74 19.24 -11.45
CA HIS A 231 -8.26 19.42 -12.80
C HIS A 231 -9.19 20.64 -12.92
N LEU A 232 -10.05 20.87 -11.93
CA LEU A 232 -10.92 22.06 -11.90
C LEU A 232 -10.11 23.37 -11.78
N GLU A 233 -9.06 23.38 -10.95
CA GLU A 233 -8.14 24.54 -10.85
C GLU A 233 -7.49 24.87 -12.20
N GLU A 234 -7.00 23.83 -12.91
CA GLU A 234 -6.40 23.97 -14.23
C GLU A 234 -7.42 24.46 -15.25
N THR A 235 -8.63 23.88 -15.27
CA THR A 235 -9.72 24.29 -16.17
C THR A 235 -10.11 25.73 -15.92
N ALA A 236 -10.29 26.16 -14.67
CA ALA A 236 -10.60 27.54 -14.32
C ALA A 236 -9.52 28.52 -14.82
N TYR A 237 -8.26 28.12 -14.65
CA TYR A 237 -7.14 28.91 -15.14
C TYR A 237 -7.16 29.05 -16.66
N LEU A 238 -7.33 27.96 -17.41
CA LEU A 238 -7.36 27.97 -18.88
C LEU A 238 -8.52 28.84 -19.41
N VAL A 239 -9.72 28.70 -18.82
CA VAL A 239 -10.87 29.53 -19.18
C VAL A 239 -10.56 31.03 -19.07
N VAL A 240 -9.97 31.44 -17.95
CA VAL A 240 -9.61 32.86 -17.73
C VAL A 240 -8.48 33.31 -18.64
N GLN A 241 -7.48 32.46 -18.86
CA GLN A 241 -6.38 32.75 -19.79
C GLN A 241 -6.91 32.95 -21.20
N ASN A 242 -7.70 32.01 -21.71
CA ASN A 242 -8.21 32.06 -23.08
C ASN A 242 -9.17 33.23 -23.29
N ALA A 243 -10.04 33.48 -22.31
CA ALA A 243 -10.88 34.67 -22.38
C ALA A 243 -10.07 36.01 -22.44
N THR A 244 -9.04 36.11 -21.58
CA THR A 244 -8.19 37.31 -21.55
C THR A 244 -7.39 37.48 -22.85
N LEU A 245 -6.82 36.41 -23.35
CA LEU A 245 -6.07 36.44 -24.62
C LEU A 245 -6.99 36.77 -25.80
N THR A 246 -8.18 36.17 -25.84
CA THR A 246 -9.18 36.45 -26.86
C THR A 246 -9.56 37.94 -26.86
N GLU A 247 -9.89 38.51 -25.70
CA GLU A 247 -10.21 39.92 -25.61
C GLU A 247 -9.08 40.83 -26.14
N GLN A 248 -7.83 40.53 -25.76
CA GLN A 248 -6.65 41.26 -26.23
C GLN A 248 -6.46 41.13 -27.75
N LEU A 249 -6.61 39.92 -28.31
CA LEU A 249 -6.46 39.68 -29.74
C LEU A 249 -7.60 40.30 -30.56
N LEU A 250 -8.84 40.26 -30.05
CA LEU A 250 -9.97 40.98 -30.66
C LEU A 250 -9.72 42.45 -30.70
N GLN A 251 -9.23 43.09 -29.62
CA GLN A 251 -8.83 44.49 -29.62
C GLN A 251 -7.69 44.77 -30.60
N TYR A 252 -6.70 43.89 -30.66
CA TYR A 252 -5.55 44.05 -31.56
C TYR A 252 -5.95 43.91 -33.02
N SER A 253 -6.89 43.05 -33.36
CA SER A 253 -7.38 42.81 -34.72
C SER A 253 -8.04 44.03 -35.38
N ASN A 254 -8.48 45.01 -34.59
CA ASN A 254 -9.02 46.29 -35.11
C ASN A 254 -8.07 47.02 -36.07
N ARG A 255 -6.76 46.76 -36.01
CA ARG A 255 -5.77 47.31 -36.92
C ARG A 255 -5.90 46.81 -38.35
N TYR A 256 -6.46 45.62 -38.56
CA TYR A 256 -6.52 44.90 -39.83
C TYR A 256 -7.91 44.81 -40.42
N ARG A 257 -8.97 44.91 -39.62
CA ARG A 257 -10.37 44.70 -40.02
C ARG A 257 -10.82 45.54 -41.21
N SER A 258 -10.31 46.77 -41.31
CA SER A 258 -10.75 47.70 -42.36
C SER A 258 -10.22 47.36 -43.76
N PHE A 259 -9.16 46.56 -43.87
CA PHE A 259 -8.50 46.26 -45.15
C PHE A 259 -8.26 44.77 -45.39
N GLU A 260 -8.52 43.90 -44.39
CA GLU A 260 -8.41 42.46 -44.51
C GLU A 260 -9.78 41.81 -44.23
N PRO A 261 -10.58 41.48 -45.30
CA PRO A 261 -11.93 40.94 -45.15
C PRO A 261 -11.97 39.59 -44.40
N ALA A 262 -10.90 38.79 -44.51
CA ALA A 262 -10.78 37.53 -43.78
C ALA A 262 -10.68 37.75 -42.26
N VAL A 263 -9.89 38.75 -41.81
CA VAL A 263 -9.79 39.12 -40.39
C VAL A 263 -11.11 39.70 -39.88
N GLN A 264 -11.86 40.44 -40.71
CA GLN A 264 -13.18 40.96 -40.32
C GLN A 264 -14.18 39.82 -40.10
N SER A 265 -14.22 38.78 -40.98
CA SER A 265 -15.10 37.67 -40.82
C SER A 265 -14.78 36.81 -39.60
N SER A 266 -13.50 36.50 -39.36
CA SER A 266 -13.06 35.76 -38.18
C SER A 266 -13.26 36.54 -36.89
N PHE A 267 -13.11 37.89 -36.93
CA PHE A 267 -13.45 38.75 -35.78
C PHE A 267 -14.94 38.60 -35.39
N GLU A 268 -15.85 38.70 -36.36
CA GLU A 268 -17.29 38.59 -36.08
C GLU A 268 -17.67 37.22 -35.54
N HIS A 269 -17.05 36.16 -36.07
CA HIS A 269 -17.25 34.79 -35.59
C HIS A 269 -16.67 34.58 -34.19
N ALA A 270 -15.41 35.00 -33.95
CA ALA A 270 -14.78 34.90 -32.65
C ALA A 270 -15.52 35.70 -31.57
N LEU A 271 -16.00 36.91 -31.93
CA LEU A 271 -16.80 37.74 -31.03
C LEU A 271 -18.12 37.05 -30.63
N LYS A 272 -18.78 36.40 -31.58
CA LYS A 272 -19.98 35.60 -31.28
C LYS A 272 -19.68 34.43 -30.34
N LEU A 273 -18.61 33.67 -30.58
CA LEU A 273 -18.15 32.57 -29.70
C LEU A 273 -17.83 33.12 -28.30
N PHE A 274 -17.23 34.31 -28.21
CA PHE A 274 -16.84 34.95 -26.96
C PHE A 274 -18.05 35.45 -26.14
N GLU A 275 -18.93 36.24 -26.76
CA GLU A 275 -20.02 36.96 -26.08
C GLU A 275 -21.30 36.16 -25.92
N VAL A 276 -21.59 35.22 -26.84
CA VAL A 276 -22.87 34.53 -26.91
C VAL A 276 -22.72 33.06 -26.54
N ASP A 277 -21.77 32.40 -27.15
CA ASP A 277 -21.59 30.92 -26.96
C ASP A 277 -20.67 30.62 -25.73
N HIS A 278 -19.92 31.63 -25.25
CA HIS A 278 -18.97 31.56 -24.15
C HIS A 278 -17.92 30.44 -24.32
N ASP A 279 -17.60 30.16 -25.62
CA ASP A 279 -16.56 29.19 -25.98
C ASP A 279 -15.24 29.95 -26.22
N TYR A 280 -14.50 30.14 -25.13
CA TYR A 280 -13.26 30.92 -25.17
C TYR A 280 -12.13 30.23 -25.88
N ASP A 281 -12.15 28.87 -25.91
CA ASP A 281 -11.14 28.09 -26.60
C ASP A 281 -11.30 28.23 -28.13
N ALA A 282 -12.51 28.00 -28.64
CA ALA A 282 -12.81 28.17 -30.04
C ALA A 282 -12.66 29.63 -30.49
N SER A 283 -13.06 30.59 -29.65
CA SER A 283 -12.90 32.03 -29.93
C SER A 283 -11.43 32.45 -30.05
N LEU A 284 -10.58 31.93 -29.13
CA LEU A 284 -9.13 32.19 -29.16
C LEU A 284 -8.50 31.61 -30.43
N GLU A 285 -8.86 30.35 -30.74
CA GLU A 285 -8.35 29.67 -31.92
C GLU A 285 -8.70 30.39 -33.21
N GLU A 286 -9.96 30.82 -33.37
CA GLU A 286 -10.45 31.55 -34.54
C GLU A 286 -9.70 32.87 -34.77
N ILE A 287 -9.62 33.70 -33.74
CA ILE A 287 -8.96 35.04 -33.89
C ILE A 287 -7.44 34.91 -34.02
N SER A 288 -6.83 33.91 -33.34
CA SER A 288 -5.40 33.64 -33.46
C SER A 288 -5.04 33.20 -34.89
N TYR A 289 -5.79 32.28 -35.45
CA TYR A 289 -5.58 31.83 -36.83
C TYR A 289 -5.65 32.98 -37.84
N ALA A 290 -6.66 33.82 -37.73
CA ALA A 290 -6.81 34.97 -38.63
C ALA A 290 -5.64 35.97 -38.51
N LEU A 291 -5.20 36.25 -37.29
CA LEU A 291 -4.09 37.18 -37.07
C LEU A 291 -2.74 36.62 -37.48
N GLU A 292 -2.48 35.30 -37.29
CA GLU A 292 -1.25 34.66 -37.72
C GLU A 292 -1.06 34.66 -39.24
N THR A 293 -2.14 34.73 -40.04
CA THR A 293 -2.05 34.86 -41.50
C THR A 293 -1.56 36.23 -41.95
N VAL A 294 -1.81 37.27 -41.14
CA VAL A 294 -1.45 38.69 -41.45
C VAL A 294 -0.16 39.09 -40.75
N GLU A 295 0.05 38.62 -39.51
CA GLU A 295 1.22 38.93 -38.70
C GLU A 295 1.70 37.70 -37.97
N PRO A 296 2.59 36.89 -38.60
CA PRO A 296 3.11 35.66 -37.98
C PRO A 296 3.80 35.88 -36.61
N GLY A 297 3.52 35.05 -35.62
CA GLY A 297 4.06 35.13 -34.27
C GLY A 297 3.37 36.12 -33.34
N VAL A 298 2.22 36.66 -33.75
CA VAL A 298 1.46 37.61 -32.92
C VAL A 298 0.87 36.90 -31.69
N THR A 299 0.31 35.72 -31.85
CA THR A 299 -0.29 34.96 -30.77
C THR A 299 0.75 34.62 -29.70
N ASP A 300 1.92 34.12 -30.09
CA ASP A 300 3.02 33.78 -29.17
C ASP A 300 3.49 34.99 -28.36
N ARG A 301 3.49 36.15 -28.95
CA ARG A 301 3.83 37.40 -28.21
C ARG A 301 2.81 37.72 -27.11
N PHE A 302 1.52 37.55 -27.39
CA PHE A 302 0.46 37.79 -26.40
C PHE A 302 0.50 36.76 -25.31
N VAL A 303 0.67 35.47 -25.62
CA VAL A 303 0.82 34.37 -24.64
C VAL A 303 2.02 34.64 -23.74
N SER A 304 3.20 34.92 -24.33
CA SER A 304 4.42 35.22 -23.55
C SER A 304 4.27 36.43 -22.65
N SER A 305 3.55 37.47 -23.12
CA SER A 305 3.26 38.67 -22.31
C SER A 305 2.32 38.36 -21.15
N TYR A 306 1.30 37.55 -21.39
CA TYR A 306 0.36 37.12 -20.36
C TYR A 306 1.08 36.29 -19.27
N GLU A 307 1.92 35.33 -19.64
CA GLU A 307 2.69 34.51 -18.72
C GLU A 307 3.65 35.36 -17.85
N LYS A 308 4.39 36.27 -18.46
CA LYS A 308 5.27 37.19 -17.71
C LYS A 308 4.50 38.05 -16.70
N THR A 309 3.33 38.57 -17.08
CA THR A 309 2.50 39.37 -16.18
C THR A 309 1.99 38.51 -15.01
N ARG A 310 1.63 37.28 -15.28
CA ARG A 310 1.20 36.33 -14.25
C ARG A 310 2.30 35.97 -13.24
N GLU A 311 3.52 35.74 -13.71
CA GLU A 311 4.67 35.48 -12.82
C GLU A 311 4.94 36.67 -11.89
N GLN A 312 4.82 37.90 -12.39
CA GLN A 312 4.97 39.13 -11.60
C GLN A 312 3.89 39.32 -10.53
N ILE A 313 2.67 38.78 -10.75
CA ILE A 313 1.57 38.89 -9.77
C ILE A 313 1.67 37.75 -8.71
N ARG A 314 2.35 36.66 -9.02
CA ARG A 314 2.59 35.55 -8.06
C ARG A 314 3.73 35.80 -7.08
N MET A 315 4.63 36.73 -7.37
CA MET A 315 5.66 37.24 -6.44
C MET A 315 5.09 38.27 -5.47
#